data_97ebde3631ffc46ecfff5cdfdcb76857
#
_entry.id   97ebde3631ffc46ecfff5cdfdcb76857
#
_cell.length_a   1.000
_cell.length_b   1.000
_cell.length_c   1.000
_cell.angle_alpha   90.00
_cell.angle_beta   90.00
_cell.angle_gamma   90.00
#
_symmetry.space_group_name_H-M   'P 1'
#
loop_
_entity.id
_entity.type
_entity.pdbx_description
1 polymer ?
#
loop_
_entity_poly.entity_id
_entity_poly.type
_entity_poly.pdbx_seq_one_letter_code
_entity_poly.pdbx_strand_id
1 'polypeptide(L)'
;MTQAVAPKRRRFLLAALGGAGAVALGTQARAAIFPFIPDHYTFSQAQVQEAVQRKFPLQRTASQIFDVTLSNPLVGLAPDRNRITVRLDARLATPFMPNPVTGVFTLSSQLTYDAPSHSVILLSPTVDDAQVSGEAAQYNQQINAVGAVMATQFLDRYPIYTFKPEQLQFAGVNYEPGTITVLTNGIRVQIVEK
;
A
#
# COMPACT_ATOMS: atom_id res chain seq x y z
N MET A 1 74.15 26.05 19.30
CA MET A 1 74.62 25.66 20.64
C MET A 1 73.88 24.42 21.01
N THR A 2 74.44 23.35 20.87
CA THR A 2 75.16 22.43 21.74
C THR A 2 74.32 21.24 22.10
N GLN A 3 74.59 20.15 21.49
CA GLN A 3 75.14 18.82 21.83
C GLN A 3 74.08 17.88 22.43
N ALA A 4 73.72 16.82 21.78
CA ALA A 4 74.32 15.51 21.64
C ALA A 4 74.77 14.86 22.99
N VAL A 5 74.13 13.69 23.32
CA VAL A 5 74.85 12.50 23.84
C VAL A 5 73.92 11.27 23.89
N ALA A 6 74.19 10.26 23.10
CA ALA A 6 74.00 8.86 23.39
C ALA A 6 75.26 8.36 24.12
N PRO A 7 75.39 7.13 24.72
CA PRO A 7 74.84 5.82 24.40
C PRO A 7 74.65 4.90 25.66
N LYS A 8 74.16 3.68 25.55
CA LYS A 8 74.93 2.46 25.82
C LYS A 8 74.06 1.17 25.72
N ARG A 9 74.55 0.30 24.91
CA ARG A 9 74.22 -1.10 24.75
C ARG A 9 74.40 -1.89 26.08
N ARG A 10 73.49 -2.84 26.38
CA ARG A 10 73.88 -4.11 26.97
C ARG A 10 73.04 -5.24 26.43
N ARG A 11 73.71 -6.16 25.75
CA ARG A 11 73.26 -7.47 25.35
C ARG A 11 73.19 -8.35 26.62
N PHE A 12 72.14 -9.17 26.73
CA PHE A 12 72.22 -10.47 27.38
C PHE A 12 71.39 -11.48 26.61
N LEU A 13 72.06 -12.55 26.26
CA LEU A 13 71.61 -13.75 25.59
C LEU A 13 70.98 -14.73 26.59
N LEU A 14 70.24 -15.72 26.03
CA LEU A 14 69.83 -17.02 26.55
C LEU A 14 68.43 -17.00 27.22
N ALA A 15 67.53 -17.94 26.96
CA ALA A 15 67.59 -19.28 26.41
C ALA A 15 66.18 -19.71 25.92
N ALA A 16 66.19 -20.65 24.97
CA ALA A 16 65.06 -21.33 24.42
C ALA A 16 64.27 -22.17 25.47
N LEU A 17 62.95 -22.26 25.30
CA LEU A 17 62.21 -23.48 25.54
C LEU A 17 60.83 -23.40 24.84
N GLY A 18 60.55 -24.43 24.11
CA GLY A 18 59.40 -24.54 23.24
C GLY A 18 58.05 -24.61 23.96
N GLY A 19 57.06 -24.10 23.28
CA GLY A 19 55.68 -24.24 23.62
C GLY A 19 54.89 -24.14 22.30
N ALA A 20 54.46 -25.32 21.80
CA ALA A 20 53.54 -25.38 20.69
C ALA A 20 52.20 -24.78 21.12
N GLY A 21 52.01 -23.50 20.84
CA GLY A 21 50.72 -22.83 20.97
C GLY A 21 49.88 -23.09 19.74
N ALA A 22 48.86 -23.94 19.88
CA ALA A 22 47.83 -24.14 18.88
C ALA A 22 47.19 -22.78 18.55
N VAL A 23 47.39 -22.31 17.32
CA VAL A 23 46.61 -21.22 16.77
C VAL A 23 45.18 -21.75 16.56
N ALA A 24 44.33 -21.54 17.55
CA ALA A 24 42.89 -21.67 17.37
C ALA A 24 42.48 -20.60 16.35
N LEU A 25 42.36 -21.02 15.08
CA LEU A 25 41.62 -20.28 14.09
C LEU A 25 40.17 -20.23 14.56
N GLY A 26 39.86 -19.18 15.34
CA GLY A 26 38.48 -18.80 15.61
C GLY A 26 37.81 -18.51 14.27
N THR A 27 37.12 -19.50 13.77
CA THR A 27 36.10 -19.27 12.74
C THR A 27 35.09 -18.32 13.38
N GLN A 28 35.22 -17.05 13.06
CA GLN A 28 34.14 -16.11 13.31
C GLN A 28 32.95 -16.60 12.50
N ALA A 29 32.06 -17.33 13.17
CA ALA A 29 30.73 -17.58 12.65
C ALA A 29 30.12 -16.19 12.41
N ARG A 30 30.19 -15.71 11.18
CA ARG A 30 29.32 -14.63 10.75
C ARG A 30 27.94 -15.19 10.92
N ALA A 31 27.26 -14.79 11.99
CA ALA A 31 25.84 -14.93 12.08
C ALA A 31 25.29 -14.26 10.82
N ALA A 32 24.83 -15.06 9.87
CA ALA A 32 24.10 -14.55 8.74
C ALA A 32 22.88 -13.87 9.35
N ILE A 33 22.88 -12.53 9.34
CA ILE A 33 21.70 -11.75 9.66
C ILE A 33 20.78 -12.02 8.48
N PHE A 34 19.95 -13.06 8.59
CA PHE A 34 18.88 -13.27 7.64
C PHE A 34 17.94 -12.10 7.84
N PRO A 35 17.76 -11.26 6.81
CA PRO A 35 16.79 -10.18 6.90
C PRO A 35 15.44 -10.84 7.20
N PHE A 36 14.89 -10.58 8.39
CA PHE A 36 13.57 -11.06 8.76
C PHE A 36 12.55 -10.32 7.91
N ILE A 37 11.90 -11.02 7.01
CA ILE A 37 10.76 -10.49 6.29
C ILE A 37 9.53 -10.74 7.14
N PRO A 38 8.79 -9.70 7.52
CA PRO A 38 7.56 -9.88 8.27
C PRO A 38 6.55 -10.66 7.43
N ASP A 39 5.79 -11.54 8.06
CA ASP A 39 4.72 -12.34 7.43
C ASP A 39 3.52 -11.49 6.97
N HIS A 40 3.47 -10.24 7.40
CA HIS A 40 2.46 -9.28 7.00
C HIS A 40 2.97 -7.84 7.10
N TYR A 41 2.33 -6.95 6.35
CA TYR A 41 2.47 -5.51 6.47
C TYR A 41 1.11 -4.86 6.74
N THR A 42 1.07 -3.86 7.64
CA THR A 42 -0.16 -3.15 7.97
C THR A 42 -0.05 -1.69 7.55
N PHE A 43 -0.90 -1.30 6.61
CA PHE A 43 -1.08 0.08 6.20
C PHE A 43 -2.06 0.75 7.16
N SER A 44 -1.67 1.86 7.77
CA SER A 44 -2.59 2.63 8.61
C SER A 44 -3.70 3.27 7.77
N GLN A 45 -4.84 3.59 8.41
CA GLN A 45 -5.93 4.31 7.73
C GLN A 45 -5.44 5.62 7.10
N ALA A 46 -4.54 6.35 7.76
CA ALA A 46 -3.97 7.59 7.22
C ALA A 46 -3.17 7.36 5.93
N GLN A 47 -2.37 6.29 5.86
CA GLN A 47 -1.64 5.93 4.64
C GLN A 47 -2.59 5.54 3.50
N VAL A 48 -3.66 4.82 3.81
CA VAL A 48 -4.69 4.46 2.81
C VAL A 48 -5.41 5.72 2.34
N GLN A 49 -5.80 6.60 3.25
CA GLN A 49 -6.43 7.89 2.93
C GLN A 49 -5.56 8.73 2.00
N GLU A 50 -4.28 8.87 2.31
CA GLU A 50 -3.33 9.62 1.48
C GLU A 50 -3.18 8.99 0.08
N ALA A 51 -3.07 7.66 0.01
CA ALA A 51 -2.97 6.96 -1.26
C ALA A 51 -4.21 7.15 -2.15
N VAL A 52 -5.41 7.14 -1.55
CA VAL A 52 -6.67 7.40 -2.25
C VAL A 52 -6.72 8.86 -2.70
N GLN A 53 -6.43 9.82 -1.82
CA GLN A 53 -6.48 11.26 -2.14
C GLN A 53 -5.63 11.63 -3.36
N ARG A 54 -4.47 11.00 -3.55
CA ARG A 54 -3.60 11.25 -4.72
C ARG A 54 -4.24 10.89 -6.06
N LYS A 55 -5.31 10.11 -6.08
CA LYS A 55 -6.05 9.73 -7.28
C LYS A 55 -7.17 10.70 -7.65
N PHE A 56 -7.47 11.64 -6.79
CA PHE A 56 -8.57 12.59 -6.95
C PHE A 56 -8.06 14.03 -7.15
N PRO A 57 -8.83 14.90 -7.83
CA PRO A 57 -10.14 14.65 -8.42
C PRO A 57 -10.07 13.70 -9.61
N LEU A 58 -11.04 12.81 -9.72
CA LEU A 58 -11.18 11.90 -10.84
C LEU A 58 -12.28 12.42 -11.78
N GLN A 59 -11.92 12.65 -13.05
CA GLN A 59 -12.87 13.07 -14.07
C GLN A 59 -13.05 11.95 -15.09
N ARG A 60 -14.29 11.69 -15.48
CA ARG A 60 -14.66 10.71 -16.50
C ARG A 60 -15.82 11.26 -17.34
N THR A 61 -15.74 11.05 -18.63
CA THR A 61 -16.86 11.29 -19.53
C THR A 61 -17.52 9.95 -19.85
N ALA A 62 -18.78 9.80 -19.50
CA ALA A 62 -19.57 8.62 -19.78
C ALA A 62 -20.51 8.90 -20.97
N SER A 63 -20.57 7.95 -21.90
CA SER A 63 -21.45 8.04 -23.09
C SER A 63 -21.31 9.34 -23.89
N GLN A 64 -20.14 9.99 -23.82
CA GLN A 64 -19.78 11.25 -24.52
C GLN A 64 -20.63 12.48 -24.14
N ILE A 65 -21.59 12.35 -23.25
CA ILE A 65 -22.54 13.41 -22.86
C ILE A 65 -22.60 13.66 -21.35
N PHE A 66 -22.01 12.77 -20.54
CA PHE A 66 -22.02 12.92 -19.09
C PHE A 66 -20.60 13.12 -18.57
N ASP A 67 -20.32 14.30 -18.04
CA ASP A 67 -19.08 14.59 -17.36
C ASP A 67 -19.26 14.37 -15.86
N VAL A 68 -18.58 13.34 -15.34
CA VAL A 68 -18.58 12.98 -13.92
C VAL A 68 -17.28 13.43 -13.30
N THR A 69 -17.37 14.24 -12.25
CA THR A 69 -16.23 14.62 -11.42
C THR A 69 -16.45 14.06 -10.02
N LEU A 70 -15.49 13.25 -9.56
CA LEU A 70 -15.46 12.72 -8.20
C LEU A 70 -14.35 13.43 -7.43
N SER A 71 -14.63 13.85 -6.19
CA SER A 71 -13.70 14.61 -5.35
C SER A 71 -13.89 14.32 -3.87
N ASN A 72 -12.97 14.86 -3.05
CA ASN A 72 -13.02 14.80 -1.59
C ASN A 72 -13.21 13.38 -1.03
N PRO A 73 -12.38 12.39 -1.43
CA PRO A 73 -12.51 11.03 -0.93
C PRO A 73 -12.20 10.95 0.56
N LEU A 74 -13.08 10.30 1.32
CA LEU A 74 -12.90 9.98 2.73
C LEU A 74 -12.96 8.47 2.92
N VAL A 75 -11.85 7.87 3.33
CA VAL A 75 -11.72 6.42 3.53
C VAL A 75 -12.20 6.04 4.92
N GLY A 76 -13.08 5.04 4.97
CA GLY A 76 -13.50 4.34 6.18
C GLY A 76 -13.10 2.86 6.12
N LEU A 77 -13.15 2.21 7.26
CA LEU A 77 -12.82 0.80 7.45
C LEU A 77 -14.02 0.08 8.07
N ALA A 78 -14.44 -1.02 7.46
CA ALA A 78 -15.52 -1.89 7.93
C ALA A 78 -14.98 -3.31 8.15
N PRO A 79 -14.26 -3.57 9.26
CA PRO A 79 -13.58 -4.83 9.53
C PRO A 79 -14.55 -6.01 9.68
N ASP A 80 -15.73 -5.79 10.21
CA ASP A 80 -16.82 -6.78 10.35
C ASP A 80 -17.24 -7.41 9.01
N ARG A 81 -17.12 -6.65 7.92
CA ARG A 81 -17.45 -7.08 6.55
C ARG A 81 -16.20 -7.29 5.68
N ASN A 82 -15.01 -7.09 6.24
CA ASN A 82 -13.75 -7.06 5.51
C ASN A 82 -13.78 -6.12 4.29
N ARG A 83 -14.34 -4.91 4.45
CA ARG A 83 -14.50 -3.93 3.38
C ARG A 83 -13.86 -2.60 3.74
N ILE A 84 -13.30 -1.95 2.74
CA ILE A 84 -13.05 -0.51 2.81
C ILE A 84 -14.30 0.24 2.36
N THR A 85 -14.50 1.44 2.88
CA THR A 85 -15.53 2.36 2.38
C THR A 85 -14.86 3.63 1.89
N VAL A 86 -15.44 4.25 0.87
CA VAL A 86 -15.00 5.57 0.38
C VAL A 86 -16.25 6.44 0.20
N ARG A 87 -16.35 7.47 1.02
CA ARG A 87 -17.32 8.54 0.84
C ARG A 87 -16.69 9.62 -0.02
N LEU A 88 -17.40 10.09 -1.03
CA LEU A 88 -16.90 11.09 -1.98
C LEU A 88 -18.00 12.00 -2.48
N ASP A 89 -17.60 13.19 -2.90
CA ASP A 89 -18.47 14.11 -3.60
C ASP A 89 -18.46 13.79 -5.09
N ALA A 90 -19.65 13.82 -5.70
CA ALA A 90 -19.82 13.63 -7.14
C ALA A 90 -20.55 14.83 -7.74
N ARG A 91 -20.09 15.23 -8.91
CA ARG A 91 -20.71 16.25 -9.75
C ARG A 91 -20.93 15.67 -11.14
N LEU A 92 -22.17 15.67 -11.60
CA LEU A 92 -22.58 15.23 -12.92
C LEU A 92 -23.02 16.43 -13.74
N ALA A 93 -22.39 16.67 -14.85
CA ALA A 93 -22.76 17.68 -15.82
C ALA A 93 -23.12 17.03 -17.18
N THR A 94 -24.04 17.66 -17.89
CA THR A 94 -24.42 17.25 -19.24
C THR A 94 -24.87 18.49 -20.01
N PRO A 95 -24.67 18.55 -21.35
CA PRO A 95 -25.14 19.67 -22.18
C PRO A 95 -26.67 19.91 -22.14
N PHE A 96 -27.43 18.91 -21.70
CA PHE A 96 -28.91 18.96 -21.66
C PHE A 96 -29.45 19.52 -20.31
N MET A 97 -28.59 19.76 -19.32
CA MET A 97 -29.00 20.27 -18.02
C MET A 97 -28.35 21.63 -17.74
N PRO A 98 -29.15 22.66 -17.40
CA PRO A 98 -28.62 23.98 -17.15
C PRO A 98 -27.70 24.04 -15.91
N ASN A 99 -27.97 23.17 -14.93
CA ASN A 99 -27.19 23.05 -13.71
C ASN A 99 -26.68 21.62 -13.52
N PRO A 100 -25.43 21.44 -13.08
CA PRO A 100 -24.92 20.13 -12.72
C PRO A 100 -25.66 19.55 -11.52
N VAL A 101 -25.88 18.25 -11.52
CA VAL A 101 -26.33 17.51 -10.34
C VAL A 101 -25.12 17.23 -9.44
N THR A 102 -25.26 17.52 -8.16
CA THR A 102 -24.25 17.24 -7.15
C THR A 102 -24.81 16.26 -6.12
N GLY A 103 -23.94 15.46 -5.56
CA GLY A 103 -24.32 14.48 -4.54
C GLY A 103 -23.12 13.96 -3.77
N VAL A 104 -23.43 13.19 -2.74
CA VAL A 104 -22.47 12.44 -1.96
C VAL A 104 -22.73 10.96 -2.11
N PHE A 105 -21.68 10.21 -2.39
CA PHE A 105 -21.76 8.77 -2.58
C PHE A 105 -20.87 8.07 -1.57
N THR A 106 -21.35 6.97 -1.03
CA THR A 106 -20.56 6.04 -0.22
C THR A 106 -20.47 4.71 -0.97
N LEU A 107 -19.25 4.33 -1.29
CA LEU A 107 -18.93 3.07 -1.94
C LEU A 107 -18.23 2.17 -0.94
N SER A 108 -18.43 0.86 -1.04
CA SER A 108 -17.60 -0.10 -0.32
C SER A 108 -17.11 -1.22 -1.24
N SER A 109 -15.96 -1.80 -0.89
CA SER A 109 -15.37 -2.91 -1.63
C SER A 109 -14.49 -3.76 -0.73
N GLN A 110 -14.43 -5.05 -1.01
CA GLN A 110 -13.34 -5.89 -0.55
C GLN A 110 -12.09 -5.61 -1.38
N LEU A 111 -10.94 -6.01 -0.86
CA LEU A 111 -9.66 -5.93 -1.56
C LEU A 111 -9.10 -7.33 -1.75
N THR A 112 -8.53 -7.57 -2.91
CA THR A 112 -7.79 -8.80 -3.19
C THR A 112 -6.57 -8.53 -4.05
N TYR A 113 -5.60 -9.42 -4.01
CA TYR A 113 -4.46 -9.38 -4.91
C TYR A 113 -4.75 -10.20 -6.17
N ASP A 114 -4.49 -9.60 -7.32
CA ASP A 114 -4.57 -10.24 -8.64
C ASP A 114 -3.14 -10.51 -9.12
N ALA A 115 -2.70 -11.75 -8.98
CA ALA A 115 -1.33 -12.14 -9.30
C ALA A 115 -0.96 -11.91 -10.78
N PRO A 116 -1.84 -12.16 -11.78
CA PRO A 116 -1.50 -11.89 -13.17
C PRO A 116 -1.18 -10.42 -13.48
N SER A 117 -1.86 -9.49 -12.85
CA SER A 117 -1.64 -8.04 -13.05
C SER A 117 -0.72 -7.43 -12.00
N HIS A 118 -0.22 -8.20 -11.03
CA HIS A 118 0.54 -7.75 -9.88
C HIS A 118 -0.14 -6.59 -9.14
N SER A 119 -1.47 -6.63 -9.03
CA SER A 119 -2.25 -5.50 -8.54
C SER A 119 -3.14 -5.85 -7.37
N VAL A 120 -3.31 -4.91 -6.44
CA VAL A 120 -4.43 -4.93 -5.50
C VAL A 120 -5.62 -4.33 -6.23
N ILE A 121 -6.70 -5.10 -6.29
CA ILE A 121 -7.91 -4.75 -7.01
C ILE A 121 -9.11 -4.68 -6.07
N LEU A 122 -10.12 -3.91 -6.47
CA LEU A 122 -11.44 -3.91 -5.83
C LEU A 122 -12.16 -5.20 -6.17
N LEU A 123 -12.84 -5.79 -5.18
CA LEU A 123 -13.65 -7.00 -5.34
C LEU A 123 -15.06 -6.76 -4.84
N SER A 124 -16.04 -7.04 -5.69
CA SER A 124 -17.46 -6.87 -5.39
C SER A 124 -17.79 -5.47 -4.84
N PRO A 125 -17.47 -4.39 -5.58
CA PRO A 125 -17.80 -3.04 -5.17
C PRO A 125 -19.31 -2.83 -5.12
N THR A 126 -19.79 -2.07 -4.12
CA THR A 126 -21.19 -1.69 -3.96
C THR A 126 -21.31 -0.20 -3.70
N VAL A 127 -22.42 0.39 -4.12
CA VAL A 127 -22.85 1.70 -3.63
C VAL A 127 -23.69 1.46 -2.39
N ASP A 128 -23.18 1.85 -1.23
CA ASP A 128 -23.85 1.68 0.05
C ASP A 128 -24.88 2.78 0.27
N ASP A 129 -24.60 3.99 -0.22
CA ASP A 129 -25.49 5.15 -0.14
C ASP A 129 -25.19 6.15 -1.25
N ALA A 130 -26.25 6.80 -1.77
CA ALA A 130 -26.13 7.92 -2.69
C ALA A 130 -27.18 8.98 -2.35
N GLN A 131 -26.71 10.18 -2.05
CA GLN A 131 -27.56 11.31 -1.73
C GLN A 131 -27.27 12.42 -2.74
N VAL A 132 -28.25 12.72 -3.58
CA VAL A 132 -28.15 13.83 -4.55
C VAL A 132 -28.96 15.01 -4.05
N SER A 133 -28.50 16.20 -4.43
CA SER A 133 -29.05 17.47 -4.01
C SER A 133 -29.91 18.12 -5.11
N GLY A 134 -30.76 19.06 -4.72
CA GLY A 134 -31.60 19.83 -5.62
C GLY A 134 -32.81 19.04 -6.14
N GLU A 135 -33.26 19.38 -7.33
CA GLU A 135 -34.43 18.76 -7.98
C GLU A 135 -34.26 17.25 -8.24
N ALA A 136 -33.01 16.78 -8.37
CA ALA A 136 -32.72 15.38 -8.54
C ALA A 136 -32.91 14.53 -7.27
N ALA A 137 -33.07 15.14 -6.10
CA ALA A 137 -33.27 14.43 -4.83
C ALA A 137 -34.48 13.52 -4.81
N GLN A 138 -35.53 13.85 -5.55
CA GLN A 138 -36.72 13.00 -5.72
C GLN A 138 -36.43 11.65 -6.40
N TYR A 139 -35.30 11.54 -7.10
CA TYR A 139 -34.88 10.33 -7.82
C TYR A 139 -33.79 9.53 -7.10
N ASN A 140 -33.52 9.82 -5.82
CA ASN A 140 -32.44 9.16 -5.05
C ASN A 140 -32.49 7.62 -5.15
N GLN A 141 -33.69 7.02 -5.08
CA GLN A 141 -33.85 5.57 -5.13
C GLN A 141 -33.42 5.01 -6.50
N GLN A 142 -33.80 5.67 -7.58
CA GLN A 142 -33.42 5.27 -8.94
C GLN A 142 -31.91 5.49 -9.16
N ILE A 143 -31.36 6.58 -8.64
CA ILE A 143 -29.93 6.90 -8.71
C ILE A 143 -29.10 5.87 -7.95
N ASN A 144 -29.55 5.44 -6.78
CA ASN A 144 -28.93 4.36 -6.02
C ASN A 144 -28.90 3.05 -6.83
N ALA A 145 -30.01 2.67 -7.44
CA ALA A 145 -30.11 1.45 -8.24
C ALA A 145 -29.17 1.49 -9.46
N VAL A 146 -29.16 2.61 -10.21
CA VAL A 146 -28.25 2.80 -11.35
C VAL A 146 -26.81 2.83 -10.87
N GLY A 147 -26.53 3.54 -9.80
CA GLY A 147 -25.18 3.63 -9.19
C GLY A 147 -24.62 2.25 -8.82
N ALA A 148 -25.43 1.36 -8.28
CA ALA A 148 -25.02 -0.01 -7.95
C ALA A 148 -24.58 -0.80 -9.19
N VAL A 149 -25.35 -0.71 -10.29
CA VAL A 149 -24.98 -1.34 -11.57
C VAL A 149 -23.68 -0.76 -12.11
N MET A 150 -23.54 0.57 -12.11
CA MET A 150 -22.35 1.27 -12.59
C MET A 150 -21.12 0.92 -11.74
N ALA A 151 -21.25 0.86 -10.41
CA ALA A 151 -20.14 0.46 -9.53
C ALA A 151 -19.64 -0.94 -9.90
N THR A 152 -20.53 -1.90 -10.09
CA THR A 152 -20.14 -3.25 -10.49
C THR A 152 -19.47 -3.27 -11.87
N GLN A 153 -19.99 -2.54 -12.84
CA GLN A 153 -19.44 -2.54 -14.20
C GLN A 153 -18.08 -1.86 -14.32
N PHE A 154 -17.85 -0.77 -13.57
CA PHE A 154 -16.65 0.06 -13.77
C PHE A 154 -15.61 -0.08 -12.68
N LEU A 155 -16.01 -0.55 -11.49
CA LEU A 155 -15.11 -0.63 -10.34
C LEU A 155 -14.75 -2.07 -9.96
N ASP A 156 -15.51 -3.08 -10.39
CA ASP A 156 -15.13 -4.46 -10.13
C ASP A 156 -13.81 -4.77 -10.86
N ARG A 157 -12.88 -5.39 -10.12
CA ARG A 157 -11.50 -5.67 -10.54
C ARG A 157 -10.68 -4.43 -10.92
N TYR A 158 -11.11 -3.22 -10.51
CA TYR A 158 -10.35 -2.00 -10.77
C TYR A 158 -9.05 -1.99 -9.95
N PRO A 159 -7.87 -1.79 -10.59
CA PRO A 159 -6.59 -1.80 -9.89
C PRO A 159 -6.41 -0.48 -9.11
N ILE A 160 -6.32 -0.59 -7.80
CA ILE A 160 -6.04 0.54 -6.92
C ILE A 160 -4.54 0.75 -6.71
N TYR A 161 -3.77 -0.34 -6.78
CA TYR A 161 -2.31 -0.31 -6.70
C TYR A 161 -1.71 -1.44 -7.52
N THR A 162 -0.69 -1.14 -8.33
CA THR A 162 0.07 -2.12 -9.10
C THR A 162 1.50 -2.12 -8.62
N PHE A 163 1.98 -3.29 -8.22
CA PHE A 163 3.36 -3.48 -7.79
C PHE A 163 4.30 -3.53 -8.99
N LYS A 164 5.46 -2.89 -8.85
CA LYS A 164 6.57 -3.13 -9.76
C LYS A 164 7.25 -4.46 -9.39
N PRO A 165 7.83 -5.21 -10.35
CA PRO A 165 8.50 -6.48 -10.05
C PRO A 165 9.54 -6.37 -8.92
N GLU A 166 10.29 -5.26 -8.86
CA GLU A 166 11.33 -5.02 -7.85
C GLU A 166 10.74 -4.86 -6.43
N GLN A 167 9.48 -4.49 -6.31
CA GLN A 167 8.77 -4.38 -5.03
C GLN A 167 8.31 -5.74 -4.48
N LEU A 168 8.28 -6.75 -5.35
CA LEU A 168 7.89 -8.12 -5.02
C LEU A 168 9.10 -9.06 -4.90
N GLN A 169 10.33 -8.51 -4.91
CA GLN A 169 11.54 -9.29 -4.77
C GLN A 169 12.40 -8.75 -3.63
N PHE A 170 12.89 -9.65 -2.78
CA PHE A 170 13.81 -9.30 -1.71
C PHE A 170 14.88 -10.39 -1.54
N ALA A 171 16.14 -9.99 -1.50
CA ALA A 171 17.31 -10.90 -1.34
C ALA A 171 17.31 -12.09 -2.34
N GLY A 172 16.78 -11.88 -3.57
CA GLY A 172 16.70 -12.92 -4.60
C GLY A 172 15.51 -13.87 -4.48
N VAL A 173 14.64 -13.66 -3.48
CA VAL A 173 13.39 -14.40 -3.29
C VAL A 173 12.22 -13.56 -3.74
N ASN A 174 11.26 -14.19 -4.41
CA ASN A 174 10.04 -13.54 -4.88
C ASN A 174 8.95 -13.68 -3.82
N TYR A 175 8.22 -12.61 -3.59
CA TYR A 175 7.10 -12.54 -2.66
C TYR A 175 5.87 -12.00 -3.37
N GLU A 176 4.71 -12.30 -2.83
CA GLU A 176 3.46 -11.72 -3.32
C GLU A 176 2.51 -11.41 -2.15
N PRO A 177 1.62 -10.42 -2.31
CA PRO A 177 0.53 -10.20 -1.38
C PRO A 177 -0.40 -11.41 -1.32
N GLY A 178 -0.61 -11.92 -0.11
CA GLY A 178 -1.61 -12.96 0.16
C GLY A 178 -2.95 -12.36 0.58
N THR A 179 -3.49 -12.86 1.69
CA THR A 179 -4.78 -12.40 2.24
C THR A 179 -4.70 -10.93 2.65
N ILE A 180 -5.71 -10.16 2.25
CA ILE A 180 -5.91 -8.77 2.64
C ILE A 180 -7.05 -8.70 3.66
N THR A 181 -6.76 -8.14 4.83
CA THR A 181 -7.73 -8.05 5.94
C THR A 181 -7.88 -6.59 6.36
N VAL A 182 -9.11 -6.12 6.39
CA VAL A 182 -9.45 -4.80 6.92
C VAL A 182 -9.55 -4.87 8.43
N LEU A 183 -8.80 -4.01 9.12
CA LEU A 183 -8.77 -3.87 10.57
C LEU A 183 -9.45 -2.56 10.99
N THR A 184 -9.65 -2.36 12.28
CA THR A 184 -10.23 -1.13 12.82
C THR A 184 -9.36 0.11 12.60
N ASN A 185 -8.06 -0.07 12.43
CA ASN A 185 -7.07 1.01 12.32
C ASN A 185 -6.25 1.00 11.01
N GLY A 186 -6.55 0.06 10.09
CA GLY A 186 -5.79 -0.06 8.85
C GLY A 186 -6.13 -1.30 8.03
N ILE A 187 -5.23 -1.63 7.11
CA ILE A 187 -5.36 -2.78 6.21
C ILE A 187 -4.10 -3.63 6.38
N ARG A 188 -4.28 -4.88 6.77
CA ARG A 188 -3.21 -5.88 6.85
C ARG A 188 -3.13 -6.65 5.56
N VAL A 189 -1.94 -6.75 5.02
CA VAL A 189 -1.63 -7.54 3.82
C VAL A 189 -0.64 -8.62 4.23
N GLN A 190 -0.99 -9.88 4.04
CA GLN A 190 -0.09 -10.99 4.23
C GLN A 190 0.99 -10.98 3.15
N ILE A 191 2.21 -11.37 3.50
CA ILE A 191 3.34 -11.53 2.58
C ILE A 191 3.61 -13.02 2.45
N VAL A 192 3.57 -13.53 1.23
CA VAL A 192 3.75 -14.95 0.92
C VAL A 192 4.94 -15.11 -0.01
N GLU A 193 5.80 -16.08 0.27
CA GLU A 193 6.87 -16.47 -0.64
C GLU A 193 6.27 -17.23 -1.84
N LYS A 194 6.79 -16.93 -3.05
CA LYS A 194 6.30 -17.50 -4.31
C LYS A 194 7.25 -18.57 -4.84
#